data_cd5ef1e1ce3ad3d986aada9ff41c2e1d
#
_entry.id   cd5ef1e1ce3ad3d986aada9ff41c2e1d
#
_cell.length_a   1.000
_cell.length_b   1.000
_cell.length_c   1.000
_cell.angle_alpha   90.00
_cell.angle_beta   90.00
_cell.angle_gamma   90.00
#
_symmetry.space_group_name_H-M   'P 1'
#
loop_
_entity.id
_entity.type
_entity.pdbx_description
1 polymer ?
#
loop_
_entity_poly.entity_id
_entity_poly.type
_entity_poly.pdbx_seq_one_letter_code
_entity_poly.pdbx_strand_id
1 'polypeptide(L)'
;MKIESFIKIHWFPFLLLLLRSLYGADDFESRNTISYGFKLPYSIKLDCKQSLRLSGKEQSFKQTFTELTFKYEIIDDLTVIIPIRYAIFDDKVKNRISLGGVYKIGMKPIKIRFKTRFQSTHEKDKDPDELYRNKLYAQYRLSKKFEPFFTYEVFHPANSNDHSLNEYRFSLGTDFDLPRKRSLKLYYQFKVEDLNKKSPDKAQIIGITFSLN
;
A
#
# COMPACT_ATOMS: atom_id res chain seq x y z
N MET A 1 32.13 12.76 -15.05
CA MET A 1 32.14 13.43 -13.72
C MET A 1 31.21 14.64 -13.72
N LYS A 2 29.85 14.45 -13.77
CA LYS A 2 28.85 15.56 -13.67
C LYS A 2 27.43 15.08 -13.30
N ILE A 3 27.25 13.81 -12.92
CA ILE A 3 25.91 13.27 -12.57
C ILE A 3 25.57 13.45 -11.08
N GLU A 4 26.58 13.50 -10.21
CA GLU A 4 26.35 13.62 -8.76
C GLU A 4 25.88 15.01 -8.31
N SER A 5 26.19 16.07 -9.04
CA SER A 5 25.74 17.43 -8.70
C SER A 5 24.28 17.67 -9.11
N PHE A 6 23.79 16.99 -10.14
CA PHE A 6 22.41 17.13 -10.63
C PHE A 6 21.38 16.48 -9.67
N ILE A 7 21.77 15.44 -8.98
CA ILE A 7 20.92 14.73 -8.02
C ILE A 7 20.70 15.56 -6.75
N LYS A 8 21.70 16.34 -6.29
CA LYS A 8 21.61 17.10 -5.03
C LYS A 8 20.64 18.29 -5.06
N ILE A 9 20.40 18.91 -6.20
CA ILE A 9 19.62 20.16 -6.30
C ILE A 9 18.12 19.89 -6.50
N HIS A 10 17.72 18.76 -7.06
CA HIS A 10 16.33 18.48 -7.39
C HIS A 10 15.52 17.83 -6.27
N TRP A 11 16.15 17.40 -5.18
CA TRP A 11 15.47 16.83 -4.02
C TRP A 11 14.92 17.88 -3.05
N PHE A 12 15.46 19.10 -3.09
CA PHE A 12 15.08 20.16 -2.16
C PHE A 12 13.61 20.63 -2.32
N PRO A 13 13.08 20.90 -3.53
CA PRO A 13 11.67 21.23 -3.71
C PRO A 13 10.74 20.07 -3.34
N PHE A 14 11.21 18.83 -3.51
CA PHE A 14 10.47 17.63 -3.13
C PHE A 14 10.40 17.47 -1.61
N LEU A 15 11.46 17.77 -0.90
CA LEU A 15 11.51 17.81 0.57
C LEU A 15 10.59 18.93 1.12
N LEU A 16 10.54 20.08 0.46
CA LEU A 16 9.63 21.19 0.81
C LEU A 16 8.15 20.84 0.58
N LEU A 17 7.83 20.10 -0.48
CA LEU A 17 6.48 19.58 -0.72
C LEU A 17 6.06 18.56 0.35
N LEU A 18 6.98 17.68 0.76
CA LEU A 18 6.78 16.77 1.89
C LEU A 18 6.57 17.51 3.21
N LEU A 19 7.36 18.56 3.47
CA LEU A 19 7.21 19.38 4.67
C LEU A 19 5.89 20.16 4.69
N ARG A 20 5.40 20.67 3.56
CA ARG A 20 4.08 21.31 3.48
C ARG A 20 2.93 20.35 3.74
N SER A 21 3.05 19.08 3.31
CA SER A 21 2.03 18.08 3.61
C SER A 21 1.97 17.71 5.10
N LEU A 22 3.04 17.96 5.87
CA LEU A 22 3.08 17.72 7.32
C LEU A 22 2.20 18.69 8.12
N TYR A 23 1.89 19.86 7.58
CA TYR A 23 1.10 20.88 8.29
C TYR A 23 -0.43 20.81 8.04
N GLY A 24 -0.89 19.91 7.20
CA GLY A 24 -2.29 19.89 6.74
C GLY A 24 -3.06 18.60 6.98
N ALA A 25 -2.57 17.68 7.82
CA ALA A 25 -3.29 16.45 8.08
C ALA A 25 -3.89 16.40 9.48
N ASP A 26 -5.14 16.00 9.53
CA ASP A 26 -5.93 15.92 10.75
C ASP A 26 -5.51 14.72 11.64
N ASP A 27 -4.91 13.66 11.04
CA ASP A 27 -4.48 12.45 11.75
C ASP A 27 -3.10 11.98 11.30
N PHE A 28 -2.33 11.48 12.25
CA PHE A 28 -1.04 10.82 12.02
C PHE A 28 -1.15 9.33 12.33
N GLU A 29 -0.67 8.48 11.45
CA GLU A 29 -0.74 7.03 11.57
C GLU A 29 0.66 6.40 11.42
N SER A 30 1.01 5.45 12.28
CA SER A 30 2.16 4.58 12.07
C SER A 30 1.71 3.17 11.70
N ARG A 31 2.45 2.53 10.78
CA ARG A 31 2.17 1.17 10.30
C ARG A 31 3.40 0.31 10.37
N ASN A 32 3.36 -0.71 11.21
CA ASN A 32 4.41 -1.69 11.35
C ASN A 32 3.91 -3.02 10.77
N THR A 33 4.66 -3.60 9.84
CA THR A 33 4.24 -4.80 9.11
C THR A 33 5.38 -5.81 9.01
N ILE A 34 5.06 -7.06 9.25
CA ILE A 34 5.93 -8.21 8.94
C ILE A 34 5.21 -9.03 7.88
N SER A 35 5.93 -9.47 6.86
CA SER A 35 5.40 -10.35 5.82
C SER A 35 6.32 -11.53 5.59
N TYR A 36 5.73 -12.66 5.26
CA TYR A 36 6.41 -13.90 4.93
C TYR A 36 5.85 -14.49 3.64
N GLY A 37 6.73 -14.82 2.68
CA GLY A 37 6.36 -15.41 1.40
C GLY A 37 6.68 -16.90 1.33
N PHE A 38 5.69 -17.69 0.93
CA PHE A 38 5.83 -19.14 0.72
C PHE A 38 5.61 -19.48 -0.76
N LYS A 39 6.35 -20.44 -1.26
CA LYS A 39 6.08 -21.08 -2.55
C LYS A 39 5.35 -22.39 -2.29
N LEU A 40 4.17 -22.51 -2.87
CA LEU A 40 3.35 -23.72 -2.85
C LEU A 40 3.52 -24.49 -4.17
N PRO A 41 3.09 -25.76 -4.24
CA PRO A 41 3.00 -26.49 -5.50
C PRO A 41 2.18 -25.73 -6.56
N TYR A 42 2.30 -26.12 -7.83
CA TYR A 42 1.54 -25.57 -8.96
C TYR A 42 1.73 -24.05 -9.19
N SER A 43 2.95 -23.55 -8.96
CA SER A 43 3.29 -22.12 -9.14
C SER A 43 2.46 -21.13 -8.29
N ILE A 44 1.78 -21.63 -7.27
CA ILE A 44 1.05 -20.79 -6.32
C ILE A 44 2.06 -20.20 -5.33
N LYS A 45 1.90 -18.91 -5.05
CA LYS A 45 2.64 -18.20 -3.98
C LYS A 45 1.65 -17.75 -2.92
N LEU A 46 2.00 -17.92 -1.66
CA LEU A 46 1.22 -17.47 -0.51
C LEU A 46 2.03 -16.42 0.24
N ASP A 47 1.49 -15.21 0.40
CA ASP A 47 2.04 -14.20 1.31
C ASP A 47 1.19 -14.16 2.57
N CYS A 48 1.83 -14.29 3.72
CA CYS A 48 1.25 -14.03 5.04
C CYS A 48 1.76 -12.70 5.55
N LYS A 49 0.87 -11.82 6.00
CA LYS A 49 1.20 -10.48 6.48
C LYS A 49 0.51 -10.23 7.81
N GLN A 50 1.29 -9.77 8.80
CA GLN A 50 0.79 -9.24 10.07
C GLN A 50 1.11 -7.76 10.13
N SER A 51 0.13 -6.92 10.50
CA SER A 51 0.32 -5.47 10.58
C SER A 51 -0.33 -4.89 11.82
N LEU A 52 0.41 -4.04 12.52
CA LEU A 52 -0.06 -3.20 13.61
C LEU A 52 -0.16 -1.76 13.10
N ARG A 53 -1.25 -1.07 13.40
CA ARG A 53 -1.48 0.34 13.09
C ARG A 53 -1.81 1.09 14.36
N LEU A 54 -1.14 2.21 14.54
CA LEU A 54 -1.37 3.14 15.62
C LEU A 54 -1.79 4.48 15.01
N SER A 55 -2.59 5.28 15.70
CA SER A 55 -3.05 6.58 15.22
C SER A 55 -3.03 7.63 16.31
N GLY A 56 -3.13 8.91 15.89
CA GLY A 56 -3.08 10.05 16.80
C GLY A 56 -1.68 10.41 17.26
N LYS A 57 -1.57 11.52 17.97
CA LYS A 57 -0.30 12.02 18.52
C LYS A 57 0.27 11.08 19.60
N GLU A 58 -0.58 10.40 20.35
CA GLU A 58 -0.23 9.46 21.42
C GLU A 58 0.05 8.05 20.89
N GLN A 59 -0.05 7.82 19.57
CA GLN A 59 0.15 6.51 18.93
C GLN A 59 -0.71 5.41 19.58
N SER A 60 -1.98 5.73 19.83
CA SER A 60 -2.95 4.78 20.37
C SER A 60 -3.26 3.66 19.36
N PHE A 61 -3.69 2.51 19.86
CA PHE A 61 -4.04 1.38 19.02
C PHE A 61 -5.20 1.74 18.08
N LYS A 62 -5.03 1.51 16.79
CA LYS A 62 -6.07 1.68 15.78
C LYS A 62 -6.61 0.34 15.30
N GLN A 63 -5.71 -0.55 14.91
CA GLN A 63 -6.05 -1.90 14.47
C GLN A 63 -4.82 -2.80 14.35
N THR A 64 -5.03 -4.08 14.47
CA THR A 64 -4.12 -5.11 13.97
C THR A 64 -4.81 -5.97 12.92
N PHE A 65 -4.07 -6.53 11.96
CA PHE A 65 -4.67 -7.45 11.00
C PHE A 65 -3.68 -8.50 10.53
N THR A 66 -4.24 -9.68 10.22
CA THR A 66 -3.58 -10.73 9.46
C THR A 66 -4.16 -10.76 8.04
N GLU A 67 -3.30 -10.82 7.03
CA GLU A 67 -3.71 -10.95 5.62
C GLU A 67 -2.97 -12.11 4.98
N LEU A 68 -3.72 -13.04 4.42
CA LEU A 68 -3.23 -14.12 3.56
C LEU A 68 -3.52 -13.73 2.11
N THR A 69 -2.52 -13.80 1.25
CA THR A 69 -2.70 -13.50 -0.18
C THR A 69 -2.21 -14.68 -1.01
N PHE A 70 -3.15 -15.36 -1.66
CA PHE A 70 -2.84 -16.34 -2.70
C PHE A 70 -2.54 -15.60 -4.00
N LYS A 71 -1.49 -16.05 -4.69
CA LYS A 71 -1.04 -15.46 -5.96
C LYS A 71 -0.79 -16.59 -6.95
N TYR A 72 -1.34 -16.43 -8.14
CA TYR A 72 -1.12 -17.35 -9.26
C TYR A 72 -0.74 -16.55 -10.51
N GLU A 73 0.41 -16.87 -11.08
CA GLU A 73 0.91 -16.22 -12.30
C GLU A 73 0.33 -16.98 -13.51
N ILE A 74 -0.62 -16.34 -14.21
CA ILE A 74 -1.33 -16.96 -15.34
C ILE A 74 -0.44 -16.96 -16.57
N ILE A 75 0.19 -15.84 -16.84
CA ILE A 75 1.19 -15.62 -17.90
C ILE A 75 2.30 -14.73 -17.31
N ASP A 76 3.42 -14.65 -18.00
CA ASP A 76 4.47 -13.71 -17.65
C ASP A 76 3.84 -12.31 -17.48
N ASP A 77 4.22 -11.62 -16.42
CA ASP A 77 3.73 -10.29 -16.07
C ASP A 77 2.28 -10.16 -15.56
N LEU A 78 1.41 -11.17 -15.69
CA LEU A 78 0.04 -11.13 -15.16
C LEU A 78 -0.16 -12.15 -14.02
N THR A 79 -0.45 -11.62 -12.84
CA THR A 79 -0.68 -12.42 -11.63
C THR A 79 -2.09 -12.17 -11.10
N VAL A 80 -2.89 -13.22 -10.91
CA VAL A 80 -4.15 -13.16 -10.14
C VAL A 80 -3.83 -13.24 -8.67
N ILE A 81 -4.58 -12.50 -7.86
CA ILE A 81 -4.42 -12.42 -6.41
C ILE A 81 -5.75 -12.54 -5.69
N ILE A 82 -5.74 -13.28 -4.58
CA ILE A 82 -6.89 -13.41 -3.68
C ILE A 82 -6.43 -13.10 -2.25
N PRO A 83 -6.48 -11.82 -1.83
CA PRO A 83 -6.21 -11.44 -0.44
C PRO A 83 -7.42 -11.72 0.46
N ILE A 84 -7.18 -12.37 1.59
CA ILE A 84 -8.13 -12.58 2.67
C ILE A 84 -7.56 -11.90 3.90
N ARG A 85 -8.34 -11.02 4.55
CA ARG A 85 -7.88 -10.26 5.73
C ARG A 85 -8.85 -10.41 6.89
N TYR A 86 -8.29 -10.62 8.06
CA TYR A 86 -8.96 -10.54 9.35
C TYR A 86 -8.36 -9.37 10.13
N ALA A 87 -9.18 -8.39 10.50
CA ALA A 87 -8.73 -7.16 11.16
C ALA A 87 -9.49 -6.94 12.47
N ILE A 88 -8.75 -6.67 13.54
CA ILE A 88 -9.26 -6.38 14.89
C ILE A 88 -9.02 -4.89 15.14
N PHE A 89 -10.07 -4.19 15.53
CA PHE A 89 -10.09 -2.81 16.03
C PHE A 89 -10.43 -2.85 17.52
N ASP A 90 -10.41 -1.73 18.20
CA ASP A 90 -10.78 -1.66 19.61
C ASP A 90 -12.19 -2.17 19.90
N ASP A 91 -13.14 -1.80 19.03
CA ASP A 91 -14.59 -1.99 19.21
C ASP A 91 -15.20 -3.02 18.27
N LYS A 92 -14.45 -3.50 17.27
CA LYS A 92 -15.00 -4.35 16.20
C LYS A 92 -13.98 -5.23 15.50
N VAL A 93 -14.52 -6.18 14.76
CA VAL A 93 -13.76 -7.07 13.88
C VAL A 93 -14.28 -6.93 12.46
N LYS A 94 -13.37 -6.87 11.48
CA LYS A 94 -13.71 -6.84 10.07
C LYS A 94 -13.02 -7.96 9.31
N ASN A 95 -13.80 -8.66 8.52
CA ASN A 95 -13.33 -9.65 7.56
C ASN A 95 -13.36 -9.05 6.16
N ARG A 96 -12.31 -9.28 5.37
CA ARG A 96 -12.24 -8.78 4.00
C ARG A 96 -11.76 -9.88 3.08
N ILE A 97 -12.50 -10.09 2.01
CA ILE A 97 -12.05 -10.90 0.88
C ILE A 97 -11.88 -10.00 -0.34
N SER A 98 -10.94 -10.32 -1.19
CA SER A 98 -10.73 -9.57 -2.43
C SER A 98 -10.33 -10.51 -3.55
N LEU A 99 -10.65 -10.12 -4.78
CA LEU A 99 -10.18 -10.75 -6.00
C LEU A 99 -9.56 -9.67 -6.89
N GLY A 100 -8.43 -9.95 -7.52
CA GLY A 100 -7.81 -8.95 -8.38
C GLY A 100 -6.67 -9.46 -9.22
N GLY A 101 -6.09 -8.55 -10.01
CA GLY A 101 -4.95 -8.80 -10.88
C GLY A 101 -3.82 -7.81 -10.63
N VAL A 102 -2.61 -8.26 -10.93
CA VAL A 102 -1.40 -7.44 -10.96
C VAL A 102 -0.75 -7.62 -12.31
N TYR A 103 -0.65 -6.54 -13.07
CA TYR A 103 0.09 -6.50 -14.32
C TYR A 103 1.42 -5.77 -14.10
N LYS A 104 2.50 -6.35 -14.59
CA LYS A 104 3.87 -5.85 -14.42
C LYS A 104 4.43 -5.42 -15.77
N ILE A 105 5.02 -4.24 -15.82
CA ILE A 105 5.74 -3.73 -16.99
C ILE A 105 7.17 -3.46 -16.53
N GLY A 106 8.11 -4.24 -17.05
CA GLY A 106 9.53 -4.10 -16.71
C GLY A 106 10.32 -3.45 -17.83
N MET A 107 10.72 -2.19 -17.66
CA MET A 107 11.70 -1.52 -18.52
C MET A 107 12.86 -1.06 -17.65
N LYS A 108 13.90 -1.88 -17.52
CA LYS A 108 15.09 -1.53 -16.71
C LYS A 108 15.61 -0.13 -17.07
N PRO A 109 15.83 0.76 -16.08
CA PRO A 109 15.85 0.52 -14.63
C PRO A 109 14.48 0.71 -13.94
N ILE A 110 13.40 0.96 -14.68
CA ILE A 110 12.06 1.24 -14.15
C ILE A 110 11.22 -0.04 -14.13
N LYS A 111 10.45 -0.24 -13.07
CA LYS A 111 9.44 -1.29 -12.95
C LYS A 111 8.10 -0.62 -12.63
N ILE A 112 7.10 -0.86 -13.45
CA ILE A 112 5.73 -0.39 -13.23
C ILE A 112 4.86 -1.60 -12.92
N ARG A 113 3.97 -1.46 -11.94
CA ARG A 113 2.95 -2.47 -11.62
C ARG A 113 1.60 -1.79 -11.51
N PHE A 114 0.66 -2.27 -12.26
CA PHE A 114 -0.74 -1.89 -12.12
C PHE A 114 -1.48 -3.01 -11.38
N LYS A 115 -2.21 -2.67 -10.34
CA LYS A 115 -2.97 -3.61 -9.53
C LYS A 115 -4.41 -3.14 -9.43
N THR A 116 -5.33 -3.99 -9.87
CA THR A 116 -6.77 -3.78 -9.70
C THR A 116 -7.34 -4.83 -8.77
N ARG A 117 -8.34 -4.45 -7.95
CA ARG A 117 -9.04 -5.37 -7.04
C ARG A 117 -10.49 -4.94 -6.85
N PHE A 118 -11.37 -5.92 -6.83
CA PHE A 118 -12.64 -5.84 -6.14
C PHE A 118 -12.45 -6.34 -4.70
N GLN A 119 -12.98 -5.65 -3.71
CA GLN A 119 -12.94 -6.06 -2.31
C GLN A 119 -14.30 -5.92 -1.66
N SER A 120 -14.68 -6.91 -0.85
CA SER A 120 -15.85 -6.88 0.00
C SER A 120 -15.41 -7.00 1.46
N THR A 121 -15.86 -6.08 2.30
CA THR A 121 -15.51 -6.00 3.72
C THR A 121 -16.78 -6.21 4.55
N HIS A 122 -16.74 -7.19 5.44
CA HIS A 122 -17.87 -7.55 6.31
C HIS A 122 -17.56 -7.10 7.75
N GLU A 123 -18.48 -6.41 8.36
CA GLU A 123 -18.55 -6.07 9.78
C GLU A 123 -19.84 -6.65 10.34
N LYS A 124 -19.82 -7.13 11.59
CA LYS A 124 -21.03 -7.70 12.23
C LYS A 124 -22.18 -6.68 12.20
N ASP A 125 -23.38 -7.14 11.87
CA ASP A 125 -24.63 -6.37 11.86
C ASP A 125 -24.63 -5.16 10.88
N LYS A 126 -23.78 -5.20 9.83
CA LYS A 126 -23.73 -4.19 8.78
C LYS A 126 -23.71 -4.83 7.39
N ASP A 127 -24.25 -4.11 6.43
CA ASP A 127 -24.13 -4.48 5.02
C ASP A 127 -22.66 -4.48 4.58
N PRO A 128 -22.29 -5.37 3.65
CA PRO A 128 -20.94 -5.43 3.12
C PRO A 128 -20.52 -4.11 2.46
N ASP A 129 -19.33 -3.62 2.82
CA ASP A 129 -18.70 -2.49 2.14
C ASP A 129 -17.88 -3.00 0.95
N GLU A 130 -18.32 -2.65 -0.26
CA GLU A 130 -17.76 -3.13 -1.51
C GLU A 130 -17.08 -2.01 -2.29
N LEU A 131 -15.82 -2.26 -2.69
CA LEU A 131 -14.95 -1.26 -3.32
C LEU A 131 -14.18 -1.84 -4.50
N TYR A 132 -14.07 -1.05 -5.56
CA TYR A 132 -13.02 -1.20 -6.58
C TYR A 132 -11.80 -0.40 -6.16
N ARG A 133 -10.64 -1.03 -6.26
CA ARG A 133 -9.37 -0.44 -5.83
C ARG A 133 -8.32 -0.60 -6.92
N ASN A 134 -7.83 0.52 -7.43
CA ASN A 134 -6.82 0.55 -8.47
C ASN A 134 -5.54 1.21 -7.93
N LYS A 135 -4.41 0.56 -8.17
CA LYS A 135 -3.10 1.03 -7.68
C LYS A 135 -2.05 0.98 -8.78
N LEU A 136 -1.44 2.11 -9.01
CA LEU A 136 -0.21 2.23 -9.79
C LEU A 136 0.99 2.21 -8.84
N TYR A 137 2.01 1.45 -9.17
CA TYR A 137 3.28 1.38 -8.45
C TYR A 137 4.41 1.55 -9.45
N ALA A 138 5.23 2.57 -9.26
CA ALA A 138 6.42 2.83 -10.05
C ALA A 138 7.66 2.74 -9.14
N GLN A 139 8.66 1.97 -9.55
CA GLN A 139 9.89 1.71 -8.82
C GLN A 139 11.08 1.91 -9.73
N TYR A 140 12.10 2.58 -9.21
CA TYR A 140 13.35 2.83 -9.93
C TYR A 140 14.50 2.08 -9.25
N ARG A 141 15.22 1.25 -10.00
CA ARG A 141 16.39 0.54 -9.47
C ARG A 141 17.62 1.45 -9.49
N LEU A 142 17.84 2.17 -8.39
CA LEU A 142 19.00 3.03 -8.24
C LEU A 142 20.29 2.23 -8.00
N SER A 143 20.20 1.12 -7.25
CA SER A 143 21.29 0.17 -7.02
C SER A 143 20.73 -1.23 -6.80
N LYS A 144 21.60 -2.24 -6.61
CA LYS A 144 21.19 -3.62 -6.29
C LYS A 144 20.46 -3.73 -4.94
N LYS A 145 20.66 -2.76 -4.04
CA LYS A 145 20.12 -2.81 -2.67
C LYS A 145 19.11 -1.71 -2.37
N PHE A 146 18.93 -0.73 -3.26
CA PHE A 146 18.15 0.46 -3.00
C PHE A 146 17.24 0.76 -4.20
N GLU A 147 15.95 0.64 -3.98
CA GLU A 147 14.92 0.84 -5.01
C GLU A 147 13.85 1.82 -4.50
N PRO A 148 13.99 3.15 -4.75
CA PRO A 148 12.96 4.12 -4.46
C PRO A 148 11.70 3.84 -5.27
N PHE A 149 10.53 4.15 -4.69
CA PHE A 149 9.25 3.94 -5.35
C PHE A 149 8.24 5.06 -5.07
N PHE A 150 7.30 5.16 -5.98
CA PHE A 150 6.09 5.95 -5.87
C PHE A 150 4.88 5.05 -6.04
N THR A 151 3.78 5.34 -5.33
CA THR A 151 2.49 4.69 -5.57
C THR A 151 1.35 5.68 -5.55
N TYR A 152 0.39 5.47 -6.44
CA TYR A 152 -0.90 6.16 -6.45
C TYR A 152 -2.02 5.13 -6.41
N GLU A 153 -3.00 5.31 -5.55
CA GLU A 153 -4.07 4.36 -5.32
C GLU A 153 -5.40 5.09 -5.15
N VAL A 154 -6.44 4.57 -5.80
CA VAL A 154 -7.79 5.13 -5.79
C VAL A 154 -8.82 4.06 -5.41
N PHE A 155 -9.91 4.50 -4.78
CA PHE A 155 -10.98 3.64 -4.29
C PHE A 155 -12.32 4.20 -4.77
N HIS A 156 -13.12 3.32 -5.37
CA HIS A 156 -14.46 3.61 -5.85
C HIS A 156 -15.45 2.67 -5.17
N PRO A 157 -16.55 3.16 -4.59
CA PRO A 157 -17.63 2.30 -4.12
C PRO A 157 -18.19 1.46 -5.28
N ALA A 158 -18.46 0.18 -5.04
CA ALA A 158 -19.02 -0.72 -6.05
C ALA A 158 -20.54 -0.58 -6.17
N ASN A 159 -21.21 -0.23 -5.05
CA ASN A 159 -22.68 -0.22 -4.92
C ASN A 159 -23.28 1.19 -5.04
N SER A 160 -22.50 2.21 -5.42
CA SER A 160 -23.07 3.54 -5.62
C SER A 160 -23.36 3.78 -7.09
N ASN A 161 -24.54 4.33 -7.40
CA ASN A 161 -24.90 4.81 -8.75
C ASN A 161 -24.02 6.00 -9.18
N ASP A 162 -23.34 6.61 -8.24
CA ASP A 162 -22.36 7.66 -8.45
C ASP A 162 -20.97 7.03 -8.40
N HIS A 163 -20.35 6.87 -9.56
CA HIS A 163 -18.96 6.36 -9.69
C HIS A 163 -17.92 7.33 -9.14
N SER A 164 -18.28 8.12 -8.13
CA SER A 164 -17.42 9.10 -7.52
C SER A 164 -16.23 8.43 -6.82
N LEU A 165 -15.09 9.10 -6.88
CA LEU A 165 -13.91 8.70 -6.14
C LEU A 165 -14.16 8.93 -4.64
N ASN A 166 -14.07 7.86 -3.82
CA ASN A 166 -14.28 7.97 -2.37
C ASN A 166 -12.98 8.26 -1.61
N GLU A 167 -11.88 7.69 -2.07
CA GLU A 167 -10.58 7.80 -1.39
C GLU A 167 -9.45 7.75 -2.38
N TYR A 168 -8.39 8.53 -2.13
CA TYR A 168 -7.10 8.34 -2.80
C TYR A 168 -5.94 8.33 -1.82
N ARG A 169 -4.87 7.66 -2.23
CA ARG A 169 -3.60 7.58 -1.50
C ARG A 169 -2.45 7.76 -2.45
N PHE A 170 -1.46 8.52 -2.04
CA PHE A 170 -0.16 8.46 -2.69
C PHE A 170 0.92 8.12 -1.66
N SER A 171 1.95 7.41 -2.10
CA SER A 171 3.06 7.04 -1.22
C SER A 171 4.38 7.21 -1.92
N LEU A 172 5.37 7.60 -1.13
CA LEU A 172 6.76 7.65 -1.51
C LEU A 172 7.56 6.82 -0.53
N GLY A 173 8.55 6.12 -1.01
CA GLY A 173 9.33 5.28 -0.12
C GLY A 173 10.49 4.62 -0.84
N THR A 174 11.09 3.69 -0.14
CA THR A 174 12.19 2.91 -0.64
C THR A 174 12.14 1.48 -0.16
N ASP A 175 12.51 0.57 -1.05
CA ASP A 175 12.77 -0.83 -0.75
C ASP A 175 14.28 -1.02 -0.61
N PHE A 176 14.71 -1.63 0.50
CA PHE A 176 16.07 -2.06 0.76
C PHE A 176 16.16 -3.57 0.67
N ASP A 177 16.93 -4.08 -0.28
CA ASP A 177 17.24 -5.51 -0.35
C ASP A 177 18.31 -5.85 0.68
N LEU A 178 17.97 -6.75 1.60
CA LEU A 178 18.83 -7.24 2.66
C LEU A 178 19.34 -8.67 2.34
N PRO A 179 20.44 -9.11 2.97
CA PRO A 179 20.93 -10.48 2.81
C PRO A 179 19.88 -11.54 3.17
N ARG A 180 20.05 -12.76 2.64
CA ARG A 180 19.19 -13.93 2.96
C ARG A 180 17.72 -13.74 2.56
N LYS A 181 17.44 -13.15 1.39
CA LYS A 181 16.07 -12.96 0.84
C LYS A 181 15.15 -12.16 1.77
N ARG A 182 15.69 -11.16 2.44
CA ARG A 182 14.94 -10.23 3.29
C ARG A 182 14.83 -8.90 2.59
N SER A 183 13.79 -8.13 2.90
CA SER A 183 13.71 -6.74 2.49
C SER A 183 13.11 -5.86 3.58
N LEU A 184 13.50 -4.60 3.57
CA LEU A 184 12.96 -3.55 4.42
C LEU A 184 12.37 -2.46 3.53
N LYS A 185 11.08 -2.19 3.68
CA LYS A 185 10.39 -1.09 3.02
C LYS A 185 10.09 0.00 4.02
N LEU A 186 10.52 1.22 3.73
CA LEU A 186 10.18 2.44 4.45
C LEU A 186 9.36 3.32 3.53
N TYR A 187 8.26 3.89 4.01
CA TYR A 187 7.44 4.77 3.19
C TYR A 187 6.68 5.81 4.02
N TYR A 188 6.45 6.92 3.37
CA TYR A 188 5.46 7.91 3.75
C TYR A 188 4.25 7.78 2.82
N GLN A 189 3.05 7.90 3.37
CA GLN A 189 1.81 7.88 2.60
C GLN A 189 0.89 9.01 3.07
N PHE A 190 0.35 9.73 2.12
CA PHE A 190 -0.75 10.66 2.32
C PHE A 190 -2.04 10.02 1.84
N LYS A 191 -3.07 10.12 2.66
CA LYS A 191 -4.39 9.54 2.43
C LYS A 191 -5.44 10.64 2.58
N VAL A 192 -6.42 10.65 1.65
CA VAL A 192 -7.62 11.46 1.74
C VAL A 192 -8.81 10.53 1.57
N GLU A 193 -9.71 10.52 2.57
CA GLU A 193 -10.92 9.70 2.61
C GLU A 193 -12.16 10.59 2.56
N ASP A 194 -13.30 10.01 2.20
CA ASP A 194 -14.61 10.67 2.20
C ASP A 194 -14.63 11.94 1.34
N LEU A 195 -14.14 11.84 0.11
CA LEU A 195 -14.02 12.96 -0.83
C LEU A 195 -15.36 13.66 -1.11
N ASN A 196 -16.48 12.99 -0.85
CA ASN A 196 -17.82 13.54 -1.02
C ASN A 196 -18.26 14.44 0.14
N LYS A 197 -17.51 14.47 1.26
CA LYS A 197 -17.76 15.38 2.37
C LYS A 197 -17.25 16.79 2.06
N LYS A 198 -17.88 17.83 2.66
CA LYS A 198 -17.38 19.23 2.57
C LYS A 198 -15.95 19.39 3.09
N SER A 199 -15.54 18.55 4.06
CA SER A 199 -14.19 18.49 4.60
C SER A 199 -13.74 17.04 4.59
N PRO A 200 -13.03 16.56 3.55
CA PRO A 200 -12.48 15.21 3.48
C PRO A 200 -11.46 14.96 4.59
N ASP A 201 -11.49 13.75 5.14
CA ASP A 201 -10.55 13.32 6.18
C ASP A 201 -9.15 13.11 5.60
N LYS A 202 -8.13 13.69 6.20
CA LYS A 202 -6.74 13.61 5.74
C LYS A 202 -5.88 12.93 6.79
N ALA A 203 -5.06 11.97 6.37
CA ALA A 203 -4.11 11.32 7.25
C ALA A 203 -2.73 11.21 6.63
N GLN A 204 -1.72 11.40 7.47
CA GLN A 204 -0.32 11.14 7.16
C GLN A 204 0.11 9.84 7.80
N ILE A 205 0.80 9.01 7.04
CA ILE A 205 1.13 7.66 7.46
C ILE A 205 2.62 7.42 7.24
N ILE A 206 3.31 7.02 8.28
CA ILE A 206 4.65 6.46 8.17
C ILE A 206 4.55 4.94 8.31
N GLY A 207 5.17 4.21 7.38
CA GLY A 207 5.10 2.77 7.40
C GLY A 207 6.45 2.09 7.26
N ILE A 208 6.59 1.00 7.99
CA ILE A 208 7.73 0.09 7.94
C ILE A 208 7.20 -1.31 7.61
N THR A 209 7.80 -1.96 6.62
CA THR A 209 7.49 -3.36 6.32
C THR A 209 8.79 -4.15 6.24
N PHE A 210 8.89 -5.19 7.05
CA PHE A 210 9.95 -6.17 6.98
C PHE A 210 9.42 -7.44 6.30
N SER A 211 10.11 -7.91 5.25
CA SER A 211 9.68 -9.07 4.49
C SER A 211 10.73 -10.17 4.48
N LEU A 212 10.26 -11.40 4.60
CA LEU A 212 11.01 -12.65 4.49
C LEU A 212 10.47 -13.39 3.25
N ASN A 213 11.33 -13.70 2.25
CA ASN A 213 10.93 -14.29 0.95
C ASN A 213 11.63 -15.62 0.68
#